data_c4fe4b1402e53ac5c16c04e6cd1ce559
#
_entry.id   c4fe4b1402e53ac5c16c04e6cd1ce559
#
_cell.length_a   1.000
_cell.length_b   1.000
_cell.length_c   1.000
_cell.angle_alpha   90.00
_cell.angle_beta   90.00
_cell.angle_gamma   90.00
#
_symmetry.space_group_name_H-M   'P 1'
#
loop_
_entity.id
_entity.type
_entity.pdbx_description
1 polymer ?
#
loop_
_entity_poly.entity_id
_entity_poly.type
_entity_poly.pdbx_seq_one_letter_code
_entity_poly.pdbx_strand_id
1 'polypeptide(L)'
;MEFLDSDINVDVIGFGALNVDKLHRVENIACNDEESFIKSQKDTPGGSAANTVIGLARLGCPTSIIGKIAEDDDGDLIELNLAMNEVYTNNLIYADKGNTGKVLGFVDEKGERCLYVDPGVNDEIVLDEINLLNLSKCKIMHYTSFVGDSFKTQIELLDKLNDNTLLSFDPGMLYVQKGLKE
;
A
#
# COMPACT_ATOMS: atom_id res chain seq x y z
N MET A 1 16.27 -19.39 -17.59
CA MET A 1 15.05 -19.56 -18.39
C MET A 1 14.22 -18.33 -18.06
N GLU A 2 14.43 -17.26 -18.85
CA GLU A 2 13.66 -16.03 -18.68
C GLU A 2 12.21 -16.31 -19.07
N PHE A 3 11.33 -16.36 -18.08
CA PHE A 3 9.91 -16.26 -18.35
C PHE A 3 9.65 -14.83 -18.79
N LEU A 4 9.31 -14.65 -20.06
CA LEU A 4 8.83 -13.38 -20.60
C LEU A 4 7.55 -13.01 -19.82
N ASP A 5 7.66 -11.98 -19.00
CA ASP A 5 6.63 -11.42 -18.10
C ASP A 5 5.39 -10.86 -18.84
N SER A 6 5.31 -11.02 -20.16
CA SER A 6 4.32 -10.37 -21.02
C SER A 6 2.94 -11.02 -21.08
N ASP A 7 2.71 -12.16 -20.41
CA ASP A 7 1.47 -12.92 -20.52
C ASP A 7 0.64 -13.06 -19.22
N ILE A 8 1.05 -12.37 -18.14
CA ILE A 8 0.26 -12.37 -16.92
C ILE A 8 -1.00 -11.55 -17.13
N ASN A 9 -2.15 -12.21 -17.15
CA ASN A 9 -3.45 -11.54 -17.26
C ASN A 9 -3.95 -11.21 -15.85
N VAL A 10 -3.85 -9.93 -15.47
CA VAL A 10 -4.30 -9.42 -14.18
C VAL A 10 -5.64 -8.71 -14.36
N ASP A 11 -6.64 -9.10 -13.58
CA ASP A 11 -7.97 -8.51 -13.64
C ASP A 11 -8.06 -7.21 -12.82
N VAL A 12 -7.43 -7.19 -11.65
CA VAL A 12 -7.46 -6.03 -10.74
C VAL A 12 -6.05 -5.64 -10.33
N ILE A 13 -5.73 -4.36 -10.48
CA ILE A 13 -4.48 -3.78 -9.98
C ILE A 13 -4.80 -2.77 -8.87
N GLY A 14 -4.24 -2.98 -7.69
CA GLY A 14 -4.27 -2.00 -6.62
C GLY A 14 -3.20 -0.93 -6.83
N PHE A 15 -3.50 0.32 -6.52
CA PHE A 15 -2.50 1.39 -6.46
C PHE A 15 -2.65 2.15 -5.15
N GLY A 16 -1.73 1.93 -4.22
CA GLY A 16 -1.80 2.49 -2.88
C GLY A 16 -0.55 2.26 -2.04
N ALA A 17 -0.49 2.94 -0.91
CA ALA A 17 0.61 2.84 0.03
C ALA A 17 0.75 1.43 0.60
N LEU A 18 1.99 0.99 0.75
CA LEU A 18 2.40 -0.27 1.36
C LEU A 18 3.09 0.04 2.69
N ASN A 19 2.57 -0.51 3.78
CA ASN A 19 3.08 -0.24 5.11
C ASN A 19 3.25 -1.52 5.92
N VAL A 20 4.13 -1.48 6.90
CA VAL A 20 4.12 -2.45 8.00
C VAL A 20 3.49 -1.79 9.22
N ASP A 21 2.42 -2.38 9.71
CA ASP A 21 1.73 -1.95 10.93
C ASP A 21 2.46 -2.56 12.14
N LYS A 22 3.19 -1.72 12.89
CA LYS A 22 3.90 -2.08 14.12
C LYS A 22 3.00 -1.75 15.32
N LEU A 23 2.17 -2.74 15.70
CA LEU A 23 1.17 -2.56 16.75
C LEU A 23 1.76 -2.91 18.13
N HIS A 24 1.75 -1.92 19.01
CA HIS A 24 2.21 -2.03 20.38
C HIS A 24 1.01 -2.07 21.33
N ARG A 25 0.90 -3.13 22.14
CA ARG A 25 0.00 -3.12 23.28
C ARG A 25 0.65 -2.38 24.44
N VAL A 26 -0.05 -1.39 24.96
CA VAL A 26 0.41 -0.56 26.07
C VAL A 26 -0.54 -0.64 27.25
N GLU A 27 -0.11 -0.21 28.41
CA GLU A 27 -0.97 -0.14 29.60
C GLU A 27 -2.03 0.96 29.47
N ASN A 28 -1.60 2.14 29.00
CA ASN A 28 -2.42 3.29 28.69
C ASN A 28 -1.76 4.07 27.53
N ILE A 29 -2.54 4.83 26.78
CA ILE A 29 -2.00 5.80 25.82
C ILE A 29 -1.42 6.95 26.64
N ALA A 30 -0.10 7.15 26.56
CA ALA A 30 0.59 8.20 27.29
C ALA A 30 0.20 9.59 26.75
N CYS A 31 -0.11 10.53 27.64
CA CYS A 31 -0.27 11.94 27.34
C CYS A 31 1.08 12.67 27.32
N ASN A 32 1.06 14.01 27.20
CA ASN A 32 2.28 14.81 27.25
C ASN A 32 2.98 14.61 28.61
N ASP A 33 4.30 14.36 28.56
CA ASP A 33 5.17 14.14 29.71
C ASP A 33 4.81 12.90 30.58
N GLU A 34 4.02 11.96 30.03
CA GLU A 34 3.73 10.68 30.67
C GLU A 34 4.52 9.54 30.04
N GLU A 35 4.80 8.53 30.83
CA GLU A 35 5.41 7.27 30.39
C GLU A 35 4.36 6.14 30.43
N SER A 36 4.40 5.25 29.44
CA SER A 36 3.61 4.02 29.44
C SER A 36 4.47 2.85 28.96
N PHE A 37 4.18 1.65 29.47
CA PHE A 37 4.98 0.47 29.18
C PHE A 37 4.38 -0.32 28.01
N ILE A 38 5.25 -0.73 27.08
CA ILE A 38 4.89 -1.65 26.01
C ILE A 38 4.85 -3.07 26.57
N LYS A 39 3.69 -3.71 26.49
CA LYS A 39 3.47 -5.10 26.96
C LYS A 39 3.79 -6.13 25.89
N SER A 40 3.52 -5.81 24.64
CA SER A 40 3.83 -6.66 23.48
C SER A 40 3.83 -5.84 22.19
N GLN A 41 4.51 -6.38 21.17
CA GLN A 41 4.54 -5.82 19.82
C GLN A 41 4.16 -6.90 18.82
N LYS A 42 3.50 -6.51 17.75
CA LYS A 42 3.20 -7.34 16.60
C LYS A 42 3.36 -6.52 15.32
N ASP A 43 4.15 -7.03 14.40
CA ASP A 43 4.34 -6.45 13.08
C ASP A 43 3.49 -7.21 12.06
N THR A 44 2.75 -6.50 11.22
CA THR A 44 1.89 -7.07 10.19
C THR A 44 1.95 -6.23 8.92
N PRO A 45 2.11 -6.87 7.74
CA PRO A 45 1.97 -6.14 6.48
C PRO A 45 0.57 -5.53 6.37
N GLY A 46 0.50 -4.31 5.85
CA GLY A 46 -0.71 -3.54 5.71
C GLY A 46 -0.72 -2.67 4.44
N GLY A 47 -1.69 -1.78 4.40
CA GLY A 47 -1.99 -0.94 3.25
C GLY A 47 -3.36 -1.27 2.67
N SER A 48 -4.23 -0.26 2.49
CA SER A 48 -5.62 -0.49 2.07
C SER A 48 -5.70 -1.18 0.70
N ALA A 49 -4.89 -0.74 -0.28
CA ALA A 49 -4.83 -1.38 -1.60
C ALA A 49 -4.32 -2.83 -1.50
N ALA A 50 -3.25 -3.08 -0.72
CA ALA A 50 -2.71 -4.41 -0.51
C ALA A 50 -3.76 -5.36 0.09
N ASN A 51 -4.45 -4.92 1.14
CA ASN A 51 -5.51 -5.71 1.77
C ASN A 51 -6.64 -6.03 0.79
N THR A 52 -7.01 -5.10 -0.09
CA THR A 52 -8.05 -5.30 -1.11
C THR A 52 -7.61 -6.34 -2.14
N VAL A 53 -6.41 -6.20 -2.73
CA VAL A 53 -5.94 -7.14 -3.75
C VAL A 53 -5.66 -8.53 -3.19
N ILE A 54 -5.16 -8.64 -1.95
CA ILE A 54 -5.01 -9.90 -1.23
C ILE A 54 -6.39 -10.57 -1.01
N GLY A 55 -7.38 -9.79 -0.57
CA GLY A 55 -8.75 -10.30 -0.40
C GLY A 55 -9.34 -10.86 -1.70
N LEU A 56 -9.12 -10.17 -2.81
CA LEU A 56 -9.56 -10.59 -4.15
C LEU A 56 -8.78 -11.83 -4.64
N ALA A 57 -7.45 -11.87 -4.43
CA ALA A 57 -6.64 -13.03 -4.78
C ALA A 57 -7.12 -14.30 -4.08
N ARG A 58 -7.40 -14.22 -2.77
CA ARG A 58 -7.98 -15.33 -1.98
C ARG A 58 -9.35 -15.79 -2.48
N LEU A 59 -10.07 -14.94 -3.21
CA LEU A 59 -11.33 -15.29 -3.89
C LEU A 59 -11.11 -15.82 -5.31
N GLY A 60 -9.86 -16.01 -5.74
CA GLY A 60 -9.50 -16.54 -7.04
C GLY A 60 -9.43 -15.50 -8.17
N CYS A 61 -9.41 -14.20 -7.86
CA CYS A 61 -9.24 -13.14 -8.83
C CYS A 61 -7.75 -12.87 -9.06
N PRO A 62 -7.23 -12.90 -10.30
CA PRO A 62 -5.84 -12.53 -10.58
C PRO A 62 -5.60 -11.06 -10.27
N THR A 63 -4.71 -10.77 -9.32
CA THR A 63 -4.45 -9.41 -8.84
C THR A 63 -2.97 -9.06 -8.86
N SER A 64 -2.68 -7.77 -8.99
CA SER A 64 -1.35 -7.19 -8.81
C SER A 64 -1.45 -5.90 -8.00
N ILE A 65 -0.31 -5.33 -7.65
CA ILE A 65 -0.25 -4.08 -6.91
C ILE A 65 0.85 -3.17 -7.43
N ILE A 66 0.53 -1.88 -7.57
CA ILE A 66 1.48 -0.79 -7.73
C ILE A 66 1.67 -0.17 -6.34
N GLY A 67 2.88 -0.19 -5.87
CA GLY A 67 3.30 0.39 -4.59
C GLY A 67 4.81 0.42 -4.53
N LYS A 68 5.37 1.19 -3.60
CA LYS A 68 6.81 1.33 -3.47
C LYS A 68 7.27 0.86 -2.11
N ILE A 69 8.30 0.03 -2.10
CA ILE A 69 8.97 -0.48 -0.90
C ILE A 69 10.46 -0.17 -1.00
N ALA A 70 11.17 -0.18 0.11
CA ALA A 70 12.62 -0.11 0.13
C ALA A 70 13.23 -1.53 0.25
N GLU A 71 14.51 -1.65 0.01
CA GLU A 71 15.29 -2.88 0.27
C GLU A 71 15.61 -2.97 1.76
N ASP A 72 14.57 -3.22 2.59
CA ASP A 72 14.66 -3.38 4.04
C ASP A 72 13.76 -4.54 4.54
N ASP A 73 13.93 -4.94 5.81
CA ASP A 73 13.19 -6.05 6.41
C ASP A 73 11.65 -5.85 6.33
N ASP A 74 11.17 -4.59 6.40
CA ASP A 74 9.76 -4.25 6.29
C ASP A 74 9.27 -4.44 4.82
N GLY A 75 10.10 -4.09 3.83
CA GLY A 75 9.83 -4.33 2.41
C GLY A 75 9.77 -5.82 2.08
N ASP A 76 10.75 -6.58 2.54
CA ASP A 76 10.79 -8.04 2.38
C ASP A 76 9.54 -8.70 2.97
N LEU A 77 9.10 -8.23 4.15
CA LEU A 77 7.90 -8.74 4.81
C LEU A 77 6.63 -8.48 3.97
N ILE A 78 6.52 -7.30 3.35
CA ILE A 78 5.39 -6.95 2.48
C ILE A 78 5.41 -7.82 1.23
N GLU A 79 6.55 -7.90 0.53
CA GLU A 79 6.68 -8.68 -0.70
C GLU A 79 6.36 -10.16 -0.47
N LEU A 80 6.93 -10.75 0.59
CA LEU A 80 6.64 -12.12 0.98
C LEU A 80 5.14 -12.34 1.23
N ASN A 81 4.49 -11.42 1.94
CA ASN A 81 3.05 -11.51 2.21
C ASN A 81 2.21 -11.45 0.94
N LEU A 82 2.56 -10.58 0.00
CA LEU A 82 1.88 -10.50 -1.31
C LEU A 82 2.05 -11.80 -2.08
N ALA A 83 3.28 -12.31 -2.20
CA ALA A 83 3.59 -13.56 -2.89
C ALA A 83 2.88 -14.78 -2.26
N MET A 84 2.87 -14.89 -0.93
CA MET A 84 2.15 -15.96 -0.21
C MET A 84 0.63 -15.94 -0.43
N ASN A 85 0.07 -14.80 -0.82
CA ASN A 85 -1.35 -14.65 -1.15
C ASN A 85 -1.61 -14.62 -2.66
N GLU A 86 -0.64 -15.05 -3.48
CA GLU A 86 -0.76 -15.15 -4.94
C GLU A 86 -1.08 -13.82 -5.64
N VAL A 87 -0.67 -12.69 -5.04
CA VAL A 87 -0.70 -11.37 -5.68
C VAL A 87 0.56 -11.23 -6.53
N TYR A 88 0.42 -10.88 -7.79
CA TYR A 88 1.56 -10.64 -8.68
C TYR A 88 2.32 -9.37 -8.26
N THR A 89 3.65 -9.51 -8.06
CA THR A 89 4.52 -8.42 -7.58
C THR A 89 5.30 -7.71 -8.70
N ASN A 90 5.03 -8.04 -9.96
CA ASN A 90 5.72 -7.46 -11.13
C ASN A 90 5.49 -5.95 -11.34
N ASN A 91 4.61 -5.34 -10.56
CA ASN A 91 4.37 -3.89 -10.54
C ASN A 91 4.84 -3.24 -9.22
N LEU A 92 5.53 -3.97 -8.35
CA LEU A 92 6.21 -3.38 -7.20
C LEU A 92 7.40 -2.53 -7.67
N ILE A 93 7.57 -1.39 -7.02
CA ILE A 93 8.65 -0.46 -7.24
C ILE A 93 9.60 -0.56 -6.05
N TYR A 94 10.89 -0.71 -6.33
CA TYR A 94 11.92 -0.79 -5.30
C TYR A 94 12.72 0.49 -5.26
N ALA A 95 12.81 1.08 -4.07
CA ALA A 95 13.58 2.29 -3.86
C ALA A 95 15.03 1.94 -3.48
N ASP A 96 16.00 2.54 -4.17
CA ASP A 96 17.43 2.40 -3.84
C ASP A 96 17.80 3.02 -2.49
N LYS A 97 16.98 3.91 -1.95
CA LYS A 97 17.22 4.65 -0.71
C LYS A 97 15.89 4.92 0.00
N GLY A 98 15.98 5.20 1.30
CA GLY A 98 14.82 5.45 2.13
C GLY A 98 14.45 4.23 2.96
N ASN A 99 13.23 4.21 3.45
CA ASN A 99 12.68 3.09 4.22
C ASN A 99 11.26 2.79 3.75
N THR A 100 10.86 1.55 3.88
CA THR A 100 9.48 1.13 3.65
C THR A 100 8.54 1.83 4.62
N GLY A 101 7.34 2.18 4.14
CA GLY A 101 6.32 2.83 4.94
C GLY A 101 5.91 2.01 6.16
N LYS A 102 5.62 2.67 7.27
CA LYS A 102 5.21 2.01 8.52
C LYS A 102 4.19 2.83 9.30
N VAL A 103 3.38 2.13 10.06
CA VAL A 103 2.43 2.72 10.99
C VAL A 103 2.78 2.24 12.40
N LEU A 104 3.15 3.17 13.28
CA LEU A 104 3.32 2.87 14.71
C LEU A 104 1.96 3.03 15.38
N GLY A 105 1.37 1.92 15.80
CA GLY A 105 0.10 1.87 16.49
C GLY A 105 0.29 1.52 17.96
N PHE A 106 -0.33 2.29 18.86
CA PHE A 106 -0.40 1.99 20.28
C PHE A 106 -1.85 1.74 20.66
N VAL A 107 -2.11 0.60 21.30
CA VAL A 107 -3.46 0.16 21.69
C VAL A 107 -3.46 -0.17 23.17
N ASP A 108 -4.31 0.49 23.93
CA ASP A 108 -4.45 0.25 25.36
C ASP A 108 -5.41 -0.91 25.69
N GLU A 109 -5.57 -1.20 27.00
CA GLU A 109 -6.45 -2.25 27.49
C GLU A 109 -7.94 -1.99 27.22
N LYS A 110 -8.35 -0.75 26.99
CA LYS A 110 -9.72 -0.35 26.67
C LYS A 110 -10.01 -0.44 25.16
N GLY A 111 -8.97 -0.68 24.33
CA GLY A 111 -9.07 -0.70 22.89
C GLY A 111 -8.98 0.70 22.27
N GLU A 112 -8.67 1.74 23.04
CA GLU A 112 -8.33 3.05 22.48
C GLU A 112 -7.00 2.97 21.74
N ARG A 113 -6.85 3.76 20.67
CA ARG A 113 -5.63 3.70 19.86
C ARG A 113 -5.16 5.08 19.40
N CYS A 114 -3.86 5.21 19.26
CA CYS A 114 -3.23 6.28 18.48
C CYS A 114 -2.31 5.69 17.43
N LEU A 115 -2.19 6.37 16.30
CA LEU A 115 -1.40 5.95 15.15
C LEU A 115 -0.47 7.07 14.73
N TYR A 116 0.79 6.71 14.48
CA TYR A 116 1.79 7.57 13.87
C TYR A 116 2.21 6.94 12.55
N VAL A 117 2.09 7.68 11.46
CA VAL A 117 2.40 7.20 10.12
C VAL A 117 3.73 7.78 9.66
N ASP A 118 4.66 6.90 9.34
CA ASP A 118 5.86 7.24 8.59
C ASP A 118 5.64 6.71 7.16
N PRO A 119 5.38 7.57 6.18
CA PRO A 119 5.05 7.13 4.83
C PRO A 119 6.24 6.45 4.13
N GLY A 120 7.47 6.75 4.54
CA GLY A 120 8.66 6.25 3.88
C GLY A 120 8.63 6.56 2.39
N VAL A 121 9.07 5.60 1.57
CA VAL A 121 9.13 5.75 0.10
C VAL A 121 7.75 5.73 -0.60
N ASN A 122 6.66 5.51 0.13
CA ASN A 122 5.32 5.54 -0.45
C ASN A 122 4.97 6.87 -1.09
N ASP A 123 5.52 7.98 -0.60
CA ASP A 123 5.21 9.32 -1.08
C ASP A 123 6.05 9.76 -2.29
N GLU A 124 6.91 8.88 -2.79
CA GLU A 124 7.93 9.18 -3.80
C GLU A 124 7.72 8.45 -5.13
N ILE A 125 6.52 7.88 -5.38
CA ILE A 125 6.24 7.20 -6.64
C ILE A 125 6.05 8.24 -7.75
N VAL A 126 6.81 8.08 -8.85
CA VAL A 126 6.67 8.89 -10.05
C VAL A 126 6.20 8.04 -11.24
N LEU A 127 5.54 8.67 -12.21
CA LEU A 127 4.92 7.96 -13.33
C LEU A 127 5.92 7.13 -14.16
N ASP A 128 7.16 7.60 -14.30
CA ASP A 128 8.21 6.93 -15.07
C ASP A 128 8.67 5.60 -14.44
N GLU A 129 8.38 5.36 -13.15
CA GLU A 129 8.66 4.08 -12.48
C GLU A 129 7.58 3.03 -12.76
N ILE A 130 6.41 3.43 -13.30
CA ILE A 130 5.28 2.54 -13.54
C ILE A 130 5.38 1.94 -14.95
N ASN A 131 5.41 0.60 -15.03
CA ASN A 131 5.37 -0.07 -16.32
C ASN A 131 3.94 -0.08 -16.90
N LEU A 132 3.64 0.89 -17.77
CA LEU A 132 2.32 1.06 -18.38
C LEU A 132 1.89 -0.15 -19.23
N LEU A 133 2.84 -0.95 -19.75
CA LEU A 133 2.52 -2.14 -20.54
C LEU A 133 1.80 -3.20 -19.69
N ASN A 134 2.19 -3.32 -18.41
CA ASN A 134 1.55 -4.25 -17.48
C ASN A 134 0.10 -3.87 -17.15
N LEU A 135 -0.29 -2.62 -17.40
CA LEU A 135 -1.63 -2.11 -17.11
C LEU A 135 -2.61 -2.29 -18.25
N SER A 136 -2.13 -2.62 -19.46
CA SER A 136 -2.93 -2.61 -20.69
C SER A 136 -4.11 -3.60 -20.70
N LYS A 137 -4.03 -4.65 -19.89
CA LYS A 137 -5.06 -5.70 -19.79
C LYS A 137 -5.88 -5.61 -18.50
N CYS A 138 -5.61 -4.63 -17.65
CA CYS A 138 -6.30 -4.46 -16.38
C CYS A 138 -7.76 -4.08 -16.58
N LYS A 139 -8.67 -4.80 -15.93
CA LYS A 139 -10.12 -4.51 -15.98
C LYS A 139 -10.52 -3.46 -14.94
N ILE A 140 -9.91 -3.51 -13.77
CA ILE A 140 -10.20 -2.62 -12.64
C ILE A 140 -8.90 -2.11 -12.04
N MET A 141 -8.76 -0.79 -11.98
CA MET A 141 -7.71 -0.12 -11.23
C MET A 141 -8.31 0.36 -9.89
N HIS A 142 -7.81 -0.17 -8.77
CA HIS A 142 -8.27 0.17 -7.43
C HIS A 142 -7.30 1.14 -6.76
N TYR A 143 -7.72 2.38 -6.58
CA TYR A 143 -6.95 3.44 -5.95
C TYR A 143 -7.28 3.57 -4.45
N THR A 144 -6.24 3.75 -3.64
CA THR A 144 -6.37 4.19 -2.25
C THR A 144 -5.51 5.44 -2.01
N SER A 145 -5.70 6.11 -0.87
CA SER A 145 -5.05 7.39 -0.63
C SER A 145 -3.53 7.30 -0.49
N PHE A 146 -2.87 8.31 -1.05
CA PHE A 146 -1.46 8.65 -0.88
C PHE A 146 -1.28 10.07 -0.37
N VAL A 147 -0.08 10.39 0.05
CA VAL A 147 0.41 11.76 0.26
C VAL A 147 1.59 12.03 -0.68
N GLY A 148 2.13 13.23 -0.65
CA GLY A 148 3.32 13.59 -1.43
C GLY A 148 3.11 13.53 -2.94
N ASP A 149 4.19 13.20 -3.66
CA ASP A 149 4.19 13.15 -5.13
C ASP A 149 3.40 11.97 -5.68
N SER A 150 3.28 10.88 -4.94
CA SER A 150 2.50 9.71 -5.35
C SER A 150 1.02 10.03 -5.59
N PHE A 151 0.45 11.04 -4.90
CA PHE A 151 -0.89 11.54 -5.19
C PHE A 151 -0.98 12.13 -6.61
N LYS A 152 0.01 12.92 -7.02
CA LYS A 152 0.07 13.49 -8.39
C LYS A 152 0.18 12.38 -9.42
N THR A 153 1.03 11.39 -9.15
CA THR A 153 1.20 10.23 -10.02
C THR A 153 -0.08 9.44 -10.21
N GLN A 154 -0.93 9.32 -9.18
CA GLN A 154 -2.27 8.73 -9.33
C GLN A 154 -3.13 9.50 -10.33
N ILE A 155 -3.11 10.84 -10.27
CA ILE A 155 -3.88 11.69 -11.20
C ILE A 155 -3.33 11.55 -12.62
N GLU A 156 -2.01 11.62 -12.79
CA GLU A 156 -1.36 11.48 -14.11
C GLU A 156 -1.59 10.11 -14.75
N LEU A 157 -1.67 9.06 -13.93
CA LEU A 157 -1.93 7.70 -14.40
C LEU A 157 -3.35 7.54 -14.97
N LEU A 158 -4.34 8.31 -14.50
CA LEU A 158 -5.71 8.24 -15.03
C LEU A 158 -5.75 8.47 -16.54
N ASP A 159 -4.97 9.42 -17.04
CA ASP A 159 -4.88 9.76 -18.47
C ASP A 159 -4.14 8.67 -19.31
N LYS A 160 -3.54 7.69 -18.65
CA LYS A 160 -2.79 6.58 -19.27
C LYS A 160 -3.52 5.25 -19.22
N LEU A 161 -4.61 5.17 -18.45
CA LEU A 161 -5.42 3.94 -18.40
C LEU A 161 -6.16 3.72 -19.72
N ASN A 162 -6.46 2.45 -19.98
CA ASN A 162 -7.30 2.09 -21.13
C ASN A 162 -8.74 2.55 -20.88
N ASP A 163 -9.44 3.02 -21.92
CA ASP A 163 -10.85 3.48 -21.85
C ASP A 163 -11.81 2.44 -21.26
N ASN A 164 -11.47 1.15 -21.33
CA ASN A 164 -12.26 0.07 -20.77
C ASN A 164 -11.90 -0.30 -19.33
N THR A 165 -10.87 0.32 -18.75
CA THR A 165 -10.48 0.08 -17.35
C THR A 165 -11.41 0.83 -16.40
N LEU A 166 -12.08 0.09 -15.53
CA LEU A 166 -12.92 0.68 -14.49
C LEU A 166 -12.05 1.21 -13.35
N LEU A 167 -12.38 2.38 -12.83
CA LEU A 167 -11.76 2.93 -11.64
C LEU A 167 -12.59 2.58 -10.39
N SER A 168 -11.95 1.92 -9.42
CA SER A 168 -12.46 1.73 -8.06
C SER A 168 -11.65 2.62 -7.12
N PHE A 169 -12.31 3.34 -6.23
CA PHE A 169 -11.65 4.33 -5.39
C PHE A 169 -12.08 4.26 -3.93
N ASP A 170 -11.10 4.07 -3.04
CA ASP A 170 -11.24 4.24 -1.60
C ASP A 170 -10.44 5.48 -1.17
N PRO A 171 -11.10 6.62 -0.90
CA PRO A 171 -10.41 7.86 -0.56
C PRO A 171 -9.67 7.80 0.79
N GLY A 172 -10.05 6.86 1.66
CA GLY A 172 -9.55 6.84 3.02
C GLY A 172 -9.80 8.17 3.76
N MET A 173 -9.29 8.28 4.99
CA MET A 173 -9.42 9.51 5.77
C MET A 173 -8.63 10.69 5.16
N LEU A 174 -7.48 10.42 4.54
CA LEU A 174 -6.60 11.46 4.01
C LEU A 174 -7.27 12.29 2.92
N TYR A 175 -7.93 11.64 1.95
CA TYR A 175 -8.58 12.36 0.84
C TYR A 175 -9.94 12.93 1.25
N VAL A 176 -10.64 12.25 2.15
CA VAL A 176 -11.90 12.80 2.71
C VAL A 176 -11.65 14.11 3.45
N GLN A 177 -10.56 14.22 4.22
CA GLN A 177 -10.21 15.47 4.92
C GLN A 177 -9.80 16.59 3.98
N LYS A 178 -9.20 16.29 2.82
CA LYS A 178 -8.88 17.31 1.79
C LYS A 178 -10.13 17.86 1.10
N GLY A 179 -11.23 17.12 1.08
CA GLY A 179 -12.49 17.48 0.44
C GLY A 179 -12.53 17.18 -1.06
N LEU A 180 -13.72 17.32 -1.67
CA LEU A 180 -13.99 16.97 -3.07
C LEU A 180 -13.64 18.08 -4.09
N LYS A 181 -12.88 19.08 -3.72
CA LYS A 181 -12.57 20.24 -4.58
C LYS A 181 -11.21 20.21 -5.23
N GLU A 182 -10.45 19.14 -5.04
CA GLU A 182 -9.13 18.93 -5.66
C GLU A 182 -9.13 17.72 -6.57
#